data_c7ba4791f1f7ba6fb530b1871d792dd8
#
_entry.id   c7ba4791f1f7ba6fb530b1871d792dd8
#
_cell.length_a   1.000
_cell.length_b   1.000
_cell.length_c   1.000
_cell.angle_alpha   90.00
_cell.angle_beta   90.00
_cell.angle_gamma   90.00
#
_symmetry.space_group_name_H-M   'P 1'
#
loop_
_entity.id
_entity.type
_entity.pdbx_description
1 polymer ?
#
loop_
_entity_poly.entity_id
_entity_poly.type
_entity_poly.pdbx_seq_one_letter_code
_entity_poly.pdbx_strand_id
1 'polypeptide(L)'
;NIITKHEVPDSEKKDSEGENAEKQKRTKVKIAGNITEEIGFMPLILGWKNYAAGNLSITSKHISNILIGSFDYNPGKQRPVHDALAGKITYYENPKKLQGFVRNTFTWKDAWGSVGVYGLYTGSKQVSNFTKTGFDKGSDLTYASQRGEVGVTGKYINSEKFYLDSFIVGKLYVLDTIYNVKAGIYSSSKKTHSNALDAEFDMRAHWLPNSINDLTFGVNATLTSMSGTAFAKRKYALETALFVQDVISLFDGKLTLVPGARFTVAPSIQGSGAIYMGTPKFSVKYNPVETTALRFSYGMGYKIPSLKEKYWIFRHNYAPGLGNFILYGNPKLVPEKSHSFNVGLEQNVKNLFTFSVGGYFNYILDLIDGVVIDRFSSPQIREYQNVDKAMTYGGDFSAGTELDRFKIKIGYAYTGAKFFDAPTTRWEDLALRVNHRVTAYTSYRIPVIETEVALNMQWNSPQLLTAKSAYYTPDYLMVGLDISKKFLDENLEIYTALDNMLNNIHFIKGTNNETQKQYYGLTDGVVLRLGGK
;
A
#
# COMPACT_ATOMS: atom_id res chain seq x y z
N ASN A 1 -11.43 4.58 -2.51
CA ASN A 1 -12.38 5.23 -1.61
C ASN A 1 -13.60 4.33 -1.49
N ILE A 2 -13.68 3.57 -0.42
CA ILE A 2 -14.84 2.75 -0.08
C ILE A 2 -15.84 3.71 0.57
N ILE A 3 -16.94 3.99 -0.13
CA ILE A 3 -18.10 4.65 0.48
C ILE A 3 -18.80 3.58 1.32
N THR A 4 -18.57 3.60 2.62
CA THR A 4 -19.36 2.79 3.56
C THR A 4 -20.77 3.37 3.61
N LYS A 5 -21.77 2.60 3.18
CA LYS A 5 -23.18 2.89 3.47
C LYS A 5 -23.33 2.96 4.99
N HIS A 6 -23.78 4.10 5.50
CA HIS A 6 -24.28 4.17 6.86
C HIS A 6 -25.62 3.42 6.92
N GLU A 7 -25.67 2.35 7.68
CA GLU A 7 -26.96 1.77 8.08
C GLU A 7 -27.66 2.77 9.01
N VAL A 8 -28.83 3.21 8.58
CA VAL A 8 -29.75 3.98 9.40
C VAL A 8 -30.30 3.01 10.47
N PRO A 9 -30.32 3.34 11.76
CA PRO A 9 -30.93 2.48 12.76
C PRO A 9 -32.42 2.33 12.46
N ASP A 10 -32.90 1.08 12.46
CA ASP A 10 -34.32 0.76 12.34
C ASP A 10 -35.16 1.55 13.32
N SER A 11 -36.17 2.24 12.79
CA SER A 11 -37.19 2.92 13.55
C SER A 11 -37.95 1.92 14.42
N GLU A 12 -38.05 2.25 15.70
CA GLU A 12 -38.82 1.53 16.71
C GLU A 12 -40.25 1.22 16.24
N LYS A 13 -40.62 -0.05 16.17
CA LYS A 13 -42.02 -0.48 16.25
C LYS A 13 -42.52 -0.20 17.65
N LYS A 14 -43.51 0.69 17.77
CA LYS A 14 -44.33 0.82 18.96
C LYS A 14 -45.16 -0.44 19.16
N ASP A 15 -44.85 -1.22 20.19
CA ASP A 15 -45.80 -2.09 20.82
C ASP A 15 -46.18 -1.51 22.19
N SER A 16 -47.46 -1.23 22.30
CA SER A 16 -48.15 -0.84 23.53
C SER A 16 -48.31 -2.06 24.40
N GLU A 17 -47.99 -1.94 25.68
CA GLU A 17 -48.73 -2.37 26.86
C GLU A 17 -47.82 -2.73 28.05
N GLY A 18 -48.16 -2.21 29.21
CA GLY A 18 -47.80 -2.82 30.51
C GLY A 18 -46.93 -1.96 31.44
N GLU A 19 -47.60 -1.31 32.38
CA GLU A 19 -47.06 -0.69 33.58
C GLU A 19 -46.16 -1.63 34.39
N ASN A 20 -45.20 -0.98 35.08
CA ASN A 20 -44.41 -1.49 36.20
C ASN A 20 -43.23 -2.42 35.89
N ALA A 21 -42.08 -1.76 35.72
CA ALA A 21 -40.84 -2.09 36.45
C ALA A 21 -39.75 -1.10 36.09
N GLU A 22 -39.35 -0.23 36.99
CA GLU A 22 -38.03 0.36 37.05
C GLU A 22 -36.98 -0.76 37.17
N LYS A 23 -36.74 -1.50 36.09
CA LYS A 23 -35.54 -2.25 35.92
C LYS A 23 -34.50 -1.29 35.37
N GLN A 24 -33.57 -0.87 36.21
CA GLN A 24 -32.28 -0.30 35.79
C GLN A 24 -31.85 -1.03 34.51
N LYS A 25 -31.93 -0.35 33.35
CA LYS A 25 -31.35 -0.82 32.10
C LYS A 25 -29.84 -0.86 32.30
N ARG A 26 -29.33 -1.98 32.82
CA ARG A 26 -27.88 -2.23 32.89
C ARG A 26 -27.36 -2.05 31.48
N THR A 27 -26.49 -1.08 31.29
CA THR A 27 -25.81 -0.83 30.02
C THR A 27 -25.07 -2.13 29.66
N LYS A 28 -25.57 -2.86 28.66
CA LYS A 28 -24.95 -4.13 28.24
C LYS A 28 -23.58 -3.79 27.66
N VAL A 29 -22.53 -4.21 28.34
CA VAL A 29 -21.17 -4.18 27.80
C VAL A 29 -21.02 -5.41 26.91
N LYS A 30 -20.60 -5.19 25.65
CA LYS A 30 -20.25 -6.24 24.70
C LYS A 30 -18.73 -6.35 24.64
N ILE A 31 -18.22 -7.55 24.81
CA ILE A 31 -16.81 -7.88 24.63
C ILE A 31 -16.73 -8.83 23.44
N ALA A 32 -15.91 -8.51 22.46
CA ALA A 32 -15.65 -9.36 21.30
C ALA A 32 -14.16 -9.26 20.94
N GLY A 33 -13.64 -10.34 20.39
CA GLY A 33 -12.25 -10.37 19.95
C GLY A 33 -12.00 -11.60 19.09
N ASN A 34 -10.92 -11.55 18.33
CA ASN A 34 -10.41 -12.70 17.61
C ASN A 34 -8.87 -12.77 17.75
N ILE A 35 -8.36 -13.97 17.58
CA ILE A 35 -6.94 -14.26 17.51
C ILE A 35 -6.72 -15.06 16.24
N THR A 36 -5.72 -14.71 15.46
CA THR A 36 -5.26 -15.46 14.30
C THR A 36 -3.82 -15.85 14.54
N GLU A 37 -3.48 -17.11 14.31
CA GLU A 37 -2.13 -17.60 14.35
C GLU A 37 -1.86 -18.40 13.06
N GLU A 38 -0.70 -18.16 12.45
CA GLU A 38 -0.26 -18.85 11.25
C GLU A 38 1.21 -19.23 11.37
N ILE A 39 1.51 -20.48 11.05
CA ILE A 39 2.87 -20.98 10.92
C ILE A 39 3.07 -21.37 9.46
N GLY A 40 4.03 -20.74 8.80
CA GLY A 40 4.42 -21.06 7.44
C GLY A 40 5.73 -21.85 7.40
N PHE A 41 5.75 -22.98 6.71
CA PHE A 41 6.95 -23.78 6.46
C PHE A 41 7.35 -23.68 4.99
N MET A 42 8.62 -23.38 4.77
CA MET A 42 9.23 -23.30 3.44
C MET A 42 10.18 -24.46 3.24
N PRO A 43 9.75 -25.57 2.61
CA PRO A 43 10.53 -26.82 2.53
C PRO A 43 11.91 -26.65 1.90
N LEU A 44 11.99 -25.87 0.82
CA LEU A 44 13.24 -25.67 0.06
C LEU A 44 14.34 -24.96 0.85
N ILE A 45 13.99 -24.18 1.84
CA ILE A 45 14.94 -23.41 2.63
C ILE A 45 14.92 -23.80 4.12
N LEU A 46 14.13 -24.83 4.48
CA LEU A 46 13.93 -25.32 5.84
C LEU A 46 13.62 -24.18 6.82
N GLY A 47 12.73 -23.26 6.43
CA GLY A 47 12.39 -22.05 7.17
C GLY A 47 10.97 -22.01 7.71
N TRP A 48 10.82 -21.44 8.90
CA TRP A 48 9.54 -21.22 9.55
C TRP A 48 9.25 -19.72 9.58
N LYS A 49 8.05 -19.34 9.18
CA LYS A 49 7.51 -18.00 9.39
C LYS A 49 6.44 -18.11 10.47
N ASN A 50 6.38 -17.16 11.38
CA ASN A 50 5.33 -17.10 12.39
C ASN A 50 4.61 -15.75 12.26
N TYR A 51 3.30 -15.81 12.22
CA TYR A 51 2.44 -14.64 12.26
C TYR A 51 1.37 -14.84 13.32
N ALA A 52 1.21 -13.84 14.19
CA ALA A 52 0.13 -13.78 15.14
C ALA A 52 -0.54 -12.40 15.07
N ALA A 53 -1.84 -12.37 15.10
CA ALA A 53 -2.62 -11.12 15.15
C ALA A 53 -3.85 -11.31 16.02
N GLY A 54 -4.32 -10.23 16.60
CA GLY A 54 -5.54 -10.27 17.39
C GLY A 54 -6.16 -8.90 17.56
N ASN A 55 -7.45 -8.90 17.88
CA ASN A 55 -8.14 -7.72 18.34
C ASN A 55 -9.02 -8.05 19.54
N LEU A 56 -9.22 -7.03 20.37
CA LEU A 56 -10.17 -7.04 21.48
C LEU A 56 -10.98 -5.76 21.40
N SER A 57 -12.29 -5.88 21.38
CA SER A 57 -13.22 -4.75 21.44
C SER A 57 -14.10 -4.82 22.66
N ILE A 58 -14.19 -3.71 23.39
CA ILE A 58 -15.10 -3.53 24.52
C ILE A 58 -16.02 -2.37 24.15
N THR A 59 -17.32 -2.63 24.03
CA THR A 59 -18.27 -1.63 23.55
C THR A 59 -19.46 -1.53 24.51
N SER A 60 -19.83 -0.32 24.83
CA SER A 60 -21.04 0.01 25.57
C SER A 60 -21.84 1.08 24.81
N LYS A 61 -22.94 1.56 25.39
CA LYS A 61 -23.77 2.60 24.76
C LYS A 61 -22.96 3.85 24.34
N HIS A 62 -22.04 4.31 25.18
CA HIS A 62 -21.30 5.55 24.97
C HIS A 62 -19.81 5.36 24.73
N ILE A 63 -19.26 4.18 25.02
CA ILE A 63 -17.82 3.95 24.99
C ILE A 63 -17.52 2.76 24.09
N SER A 64 -16.52 2.91 23.25
CA SER A 64 -15.90 1.83 22.49
C SER A 64 -14.40 1.89 22.69
N ASN A 65 -13.79 0.77 23.08
CA ASN A 65 -12.34 0.60 23.11
C ASN A 65 -11.96 -0.59 22.23
N ILE A 66 -11.02 -0.38 21.31
CA ILE A 66 -10.55 -1.41 20.38
C ILE A 66 -9.04 -1.47 20.47
N LEU A 67 -8.53 -2.62 20.86
CA LEU A 67 -7.11 -2.96 20.84
C LEU A 67 -6.84 -3.91 19.70
N ILE A 68 -5.86 -3.59 18.84
CA ILE A 68 -5.43 -4.43 17.73
C ILE A 68 -3.91 -4.57 17.81
N GLY A 69 -3.41 -5.79 17.56
CA GLY A 69 -1.99 -6.02 17.50
C GLY A 69 -1.64 -7.15 16.53
N SER A 70 -0.41 -7.10 16.02
CA SER A 70 0.16 -8.22 15.27
C SER A 70 1.65 -8.31 15.47
N PHE A 71 2.14 -9.51 15.25
CA PHE A 71 3.54 -9.87 15.30
C PHE A 71 3.87 -10.79 14.13
N ASP A 72 4.94 -10.49 13.40
CA ASP A 72 5.42 -11.25 12.26
C ASP A 72 6.93 -11.50 12.40
N TYR A 73 7.31 -12.75 12.38
CA TYR A 73 8.69 -13.19 12.45
C TYR A 73 9.06 -14.07 11.27
N ASN A 74 10.05 -13.63 10.51
CA ASN A 74 10.69 -14.40 9.46
C ASN A 74 12.18 -14.57 9.82
N PRO A 75 12.66 -15.79 10.10
CA PRO A 75 14.04 -16.02 10.51
C PRO A 75 15.07 -15.70 9.44
N GLY A 76 14.64 -15.47 8.20
CA GLY A 76 15.51 -15.30 7.06
C GLY A 76 16.22 -16.62 6.70
N LYS A 77 16.60 -16.81 5.44
CA LYS A 77 17.41 -17.96 5.03
C LYS A 77 18.20 -17.74 3.76
N GLN A 78 19.26 -18.54 3.68
CA GLN A 78 20.03 -18.67 2.45
C GLN A 78 19.22 -19.47 1.42
N ARG A 79 19.05 -18.90 0.25
CA ARG A 79 18.55 -19.65 -0.91
C ARG A 79 19.71 -20.18 -1.72
N PRO A 80 19.77 -21.47 -1.99
CA PRO A 80 20.70 -21.97 -3.00
C PRO A 80 20.29 -21.42 -4.38
N VAL A 81 21.18 -20.71 -5.02
CA VAL A 81 21.04 -20.28 -6.40
C VAL A 81 22.05 -21.09 -7.22
N HIS A 82 21.57 -21.88 -8.16
CA HIS A 82 22.42 -22.59 -9.08
C HIS A 82 22.94 -21.65 -10.15
N ASP A 83 24.21 -21.30 -10.13
CA ASP A 83 24.87 -20.64 -11.25
C ASP A 83 25.24 -21.65 -12.30
N ALA A 84 24.43 -21.77 -13.35
CA ALA A 84 24.60 -22.73 -14.41
C ALA A 84 25.92 -22.58 -15.19
N LEU A 85 26.60 -21.44 -15.06
CA LEU A 85 27.85 -21.17 -15.78
C LEU A 85 29.12 -21.33 -14.94
N ALA A 86 29.02 -21.13 -13.63
CA ALA A 86 30.18 -21.19 -12.73
C ALA A 86 30.25 -22.51 -11.93
N GLY A 87 29.23 -23.35 -12.00
CA GLY A 87 29.14 -24.58 -11.18
C GLY A 87 29.11 -24.29 -9.66
N LYS A 88 28.99 -23.04 -9.27
CA LYS A 88 28.95 -22.60 -7.88
C LYS A 88 27.52 -22.33 -7.45
N ILE A 89 27.14 -22.92 -6.32
CA ILE A 89 25.91 -22.57 -5.61
C ILE A 89 26.17 -21.24 -4.90
N THR A 90 25.57 -20.16 -5.39
CA THR A 90 25.60 -18.86 -4.72
C THR A 90 24.38 -18.79 -3.80
N TYR A 91 24.60 -18.58 -2.52
CA TYR A 91 23.52 -18.47 -1.54
C TYR A 91 23.11 -17.00 -1.40
N TYR A 92 21.82 -16.71 -1.65
CA TYR A 92 21.22 -15.45 -1.24
C TYR A 92 20.47 -15.69 0.06
N GLU A 93 20.77 -14.92 1.08
CA GLU A 93 20.00 -14.94 2.30
C GLU A 93 18.75 -14.09 2.15
N ASN A 94 17.57 -14.69 2.38
CA ASN A 94 16.38 -13.89 2.62
C ASN A 94 16.60 -13.09 3.92
N PRO A 95 16.18 -11.81 3.97
CA PRO A 95 16.38 -11.02 5.17
C PRO A 95 15.64 -11.63 6.36
N LYS A 96 16.34 -11.73 7.48
CA LYS A 96 15.70 -11.95 8.78
C LYS A 96 14.85 -10.74 9.08
N LYS A 97 13.57 -10.94 9.38
CA LYS A 97 12.64 -9.86 9.65
C LYS A 97 11.84 -10.13 10.91
N LEU A 98 11.77 -9.13 11.75
CA LEU A 98 10.92 -9.06 12.91
C LEU A 98 10.11 -7.78 12.82
N GLN A 99 8.80 -7.86 12.88
CA GLN A 99 7.96 -6.68 12.95
C GLN A 99 6.74 -6.92 13.81
N GLY A 100 6.23 -5.85 14.37
CA GLY A 100 4.99 -5.88 15.11
C GLY A 100 4.37 -4.49 15.19
N PHE A 101 3.08 -4.48 15.45
CA PHE A 101 2.38 -3.26 15.76
C PHE A 101 1.35 -3.49 16.86
N VAL A 102 1.02 -2.41 17.55
CA VAL A 102 -0.12 -2.34 18.46
C VAL A 102 -0.82 -1.01 18.25
N ARG A 103 -2.15 -1.05 18.23
CA ARG A 103 -3.00 0.13 18.19
C ARG A 103 -4.10 0.00 19.23
N ASN A 104 -4.29 1.02 20.03
CA ASN A 104 -5.47 1.16 20.88
C ASN A 104 -6.28 2.37 20.40
N THR A 105 -7.61 2.23 20.33
CA THR A 105 -8.53 3.30 19.96
C THR A 105 -9.65 3.34 20.98
N PHE A 106 -9.75 4.45 21.68
CA PHE A 106 -10.84 4.77 22.58
C PHE A 106 -11.77 5.77 21.90
N THR A 107 -13.08 5.53 21.94
CA THR A 107 -14.08 6.42 21.34
C THR A 107 -15.23 6.64 22.33
N TRP A 108 -15.55 7.88 22.59
CA TRP A 108 -16.75 8.30 23.25
C TRP A 108 -17.80 8.71 22.20
N LYS A 109 -19.03 8.25 22.36
CA LYS A 109 -20.15 8.54 21.44
C LYS A 109 -21.36 9.01 22.22
N ASP A 110 -22.02 10.04 21.69
CA ASP A 110 -23.29 10.56 22.21
C ASP A 110 -24.15 11.09 21.07
N ALA A 111 -25.34 11.62 21.37
CA ALA A 111 -26.27 12.17 20.38
C ALA A 111 -25.67 13.32 19.56
N TRP A 112 -24.78 14.12 20.15
CA TRP A 112 -24.08 15.21 19.44
C TRP A 112 -22.94 14.76 18.53
N GLY A 113 -22.52 13.47 18.58
CA GLY A 113 -21.43 12.94 17.78
C GLY A 113 -20.47 12.04 18.53
N SER A 114 -19.16 12.14 18.24
CA SER A 114 -18.15 11.31 18.87
C SER A 114 -16.78 11.99 18.95
N VAL A 115 -16.02 11.60 19.98
CA VAL A 115 -14.59 11.93 20.09
C VAL A 115 -13.82 10.63 20.28
N GLY A 116 -12.77 10.43 19.48
CA GLY A 116 -11.89 9.28 19.56
C GLY A 116 -10.46 9.72 19.84
N VAL A 117 -9.75 8.93 20.63
CA VAL A 117 -8.29 9.06 20.83
C VAL A 117 -7.66 7.73 20.51
N TYR A 118 -6.59 7.75 19.73
CA TYR A 118 -5.85 6.53 19.44
C TYR A 118 -4.35 6.71 19.58
N GLY A 119 -3.70 5.62 19.94
CA GLY A 119 -2.26 5.48 19.89
C GLY A 119 -1.88 4.26 19.05
N LEU A 120 -0.83 4.39 18.24
CA LEU A 120 -0.26 3.32 17.45
C LEU A 120 1.25 3.30 17.63
N TYR A 121 1.78 2.11 17.78
CA TYR A 121 3.22 1.87 17.71
C TYR A 121 3.48 0.72 16.75
N THR A 122 4.49 0.88 15.90
CA THR A 122 5.01 -0.19 15.04
C THR A 122 6.53 -0.21 15.08
N GLY A 123 7.09 -1.40 15.20
CA GLY A 123 8.51 -1.63 15.17
C GLY A 123 8.86 -2.70 14.12
N SER A 124 9.96 -2.50 13.42
CA SER A 124 10.49 -3.47 12.46
C SER A 124 12.01 -3.50 12.51
N LYS A 125 12.56 -4.71 12.47
CA LYS A 125 13.99 -4.93 12.31
C LYS A 125 14.20 -5.95 11.19
N GLN A 126 14.99 -5.57 10.21
CA GLN A 126 15.36 -6.43 9.07
C GLN A 126 16.88 -6.51 8.99
N VAL A 127 17.41 -7.72 8.85
CA VAL A 127 18.83 -7.99 8.66
C VAL A 127 19.01 -8.76 7.36
N SER A 128 19.73 -8.18 6.42
CA SER A 128 20.09 -8.78 5.13
C SER A 128 21.58 -9.07 5.13
N ASN A 129 21.97 -10.32 4.82
CA ASN A 129 23.36 -10.70 4.68
C ASN A 129 23.78 -10.68 3.22
N PHE A 130 25.01 -10.26 2.95
CA PHE A 130 25.56 -10.21 1.61
C PHE A 130 26.55 -11.37 1.41
N THR A 131 26.29 -12.18 0.39
CA THR A 131 27.18 -13.24 -0.10
C THR A 131 27.44 -13.07 -1.58
N LYS A 132 27.67 -11.83 -2.04
CA LYS A 132 28.03 -11.55 -3.43
C LYS A 132 29.51 -11.81 -3.66
N THR A 133 29.90 -12.16 -4.90
CA THR A 133 31.30 -12.22 -5.30
C THR A 133 32.03 -10.94 -4.89
N GLY A 134 33.11 -11.05 -4.14
CA GLY A 134 33.85 -9.92 -3.56
C GLY A 134 33.42 -9.48 -2.17
N PHE A 135 32.39 -10.12 -1.56
CA PHE A 135 31.99 -9.88 -0.17
C PHE A 135 32.17 -11.13 0.68
N ASP A 136 32.73 -10.97 1.85
CA ASP A 136 32.90 -12.06 2.81
C ASP A 136 31.60 -12.35 3.56
N LYS A 137 31.49 -13.57 4.09
CA LYS A 137 30.47 -13.92 5.08
C LYS A 137 30.59 -13.00 6.29
N GLY A 138 29.50 -12.36 6.68
CA GLY A 138 29.48 -11.39 7.78
C GLY A 138 29.36 -9.94 7.33
N SER A 139 29.28 -9.69 6.02
CA SER A 139 28.72 -8.44 5.49
C SER A 139 27.22 -8.45 5.70
N ASP A 140 26.69 -7.44 6.35
CA ASP A 140 25.25 -7.32 6.60
C ASP A 140 24.75 -5.89 6.46
N LEU A 141 23.44 -5.79 6.25
CA LEU A 141 22.69 -4.54 6.23
C LEU A 141 21.49 -4.69 7.16
N THR A 142 21.51 -3.94 8.25
CA THR A 142 20.43 -3.90 9.22
C THR A 142 19.61 -2.63 9.04
N TYR A 143 18.29 -2.79 8.90
CA TYR A 143 17.30 -1.72 9.00
C TYR A 143 16.52 -1.92 10.29
N ALA A 144 16.48 -0.90 11.15
CA ALA A 144 15.61 -0.85 12.31
C ALA A 144 14.72 0.39 12.21
N SER A 145 13.42 0.19 12.12
CA SER A 145 12.46 1.28 12.04
C SER A 145 11.46 1.23 13.19
N GLN A 146 11.09 2.40 13.68
CA GLN A 146 10.07 2.60 14.69
C GLN A 146 9.15 3.72 14.25
N ARG A 147 7.86 3.56 14.49
CA ARG A 147 6.85 4.58 14.24
C ARG A 147 5.90 4.64 15.43
N GLY A 148 5.80 5.82 16.02
CA GLY A 148 4.77 6.17 16.98
C GLY A 148 3.76 7.11 16.35
N GLU A 149 2.48 6.96 16.70
CA GLU A 149 1.41 7.82 16.22
C GLU A 149 0.39 8.02 17.33
N VAL A 150 -0.02 9.25 17.55
CA VAL A 150 -1.11 9.61 18.46
C VAL A 150 -2.06 10.54 17.71
N GLY A 151 -3.34 10.23 17.75
CA GLY A 151 -4.35 11.02 17.05
C GLY A 151 -5.63 11.20 17.87
N VAL A 152 -6.28 12.31 17.59
CA VAL A 152 -7.63 12.64 18.08
C VAL A 152 -8.53 12.80 16.87
N THR A 153 -9.70 12.16 16.91
CA THR A 153 -10.75 12.27 15.90
C THR A 153 -12.00 12.86 16.53
N GLY A 154 -12.70 13.70 15.80
CA GLY A 154 -13.96 14.29 16.23
C GLY A 154 -15.02 14.18 15.14
N LYS A 155 -16.24 13.85 15.53
CA LYS A 155 -17.43 13.99 14.70
C LYS A 155 -18.46 14.78 15.49
N TYR A 156 -18.93 15.88 14.93
CA TYR A 156 -19.99 16.70 15.50
C TYR A 156 -21.20 16.67 14.59
N ILE A 157 -22.36 16.30 15.13
CA ILE A 157 -23.63 16.20 14.40
C ILE A 157 -24.54 17.31 14.92
N ASN A 158 -24.74 18.34 14.09
CA ASN A 158 -25.65 19.44 14.41
C ASN A 158 -27.09 19.10 14.00
N SER A 159 -27.25 18.42 12.88
CA SER A 159 -28.55 17.98 12.34
C SER A 159 -28.33 16.85 11.35
N GLU A 160 -29.40 16.22 10.87
CA GLU A 160 -29.34 15.24 9.79
C GLU A 160 -28.76 15.82 8.48
N LYS A 161 -28.81 17.16 8.33
CA LYS A 161 -28.36 17.88 7.13
C LYS A 161 -26.95 18.49 7.26
N PHE A 162 -26.39 18.53 8.47
CA PHE A 162 -25.08 19.13 8.67
C PHE A 162 -24.29 18.44 9.76
N TYR A 163 -23.07 18.01 9.42
CA TYR A 163 -22.12 17.46 10.39
C TYR A 163 -20.67 17.84 10.04
N LEU A 164 -19.81 17.77 11.05
CA LEU A 164 -18.37 18.01 10.93
C LEU A 164 -17.60 16.74 11.28
N ASP A 165 -16.58 16.44 10.48
CA ASP A 165 -15.56 15.45 10.81
C ASP A 165 -14.20 16.15 10.92
N SER A 166 -13.40 15.78 11.91
CA SER A 166 -12.06 16.33 12.07
C SER A 166 -11.09 15.32 12.65
N PHE A 167 -9.81 15.49 12.36
CA PHE A 167 -8.75 14.80 13.08
C PHE A 167 -7.50 15.65 13.20
N ILE A 168 -6.74 15.36 14.27
CA ILE A 168 -5.38 15.85 14.49
C ILE A 168 -4.54 14.63 14.78
N VAL A 169 -3.39 14.48 14.12
CA VAL A 169 -2.47 13.36 14.36
C VAL A 169 -1.03 13.84 14.36
N GLY A 170 -0.27 13.35 15.34
CA GLY A 170 1.19 13.46 15.39
C GLY A 170 1.82 12.10 15.12
N LYS A 171 2.82 12.07 14.24
CA LYS A 171 3.53 10.85 13.81
C LYS A 171 5.03 11.06 14.00
N LEU A 172 5.70 10.14 14.67
CA LEU A 172 7.15 10.09 14.79
C LEU A 172 7.66 8.84 14.08
N TYR A 173 8.61 9.00 13.19
CA TYR A 173 9.28 7.91 12.52
C TYR A 173 10.79 7.99 12.75
N VAL A 174 11.39 6.85 13.11
CA VAL A 174 12.83 6.71 13.32
C VAL A 174 13.33 5.54 12.47
N LEU A 175 14.40 5.74 11.74
CA LEU A 175 15.08 4.72 10.94
C LEU A 175 16.57 4.74 11.24
N ASP A 176 17.06 3.63 11.75
CA ASP A 176 18.49 3.32 11.85
C ASP A 176 18.89 2.33 10.77
N THR A 177 19.97 2.62 10.06
CA THR A 177 20.55 1.72 9.09
C THR A 177 22.01 1.48 9.42
N ILE A 178 22.39 0.20 9.55
CA ILE A 178 23.75 -0.22 9.86
C ILE A 178 24.26 -1.05 8.68
N TYR A 179 25.35 -0.61 8.09
CA TYR A 179 26.06 -1.30 7.02
C TYR A 179 27.36 -1.86 7.59
N ASN A 180 27.47 -3.18 7.63
CA ASN A 180 28.73 -3.86 7.92
C ASN A 180 29.20 -4.53 6.63
N VAL A 181 30.32 -4.10 6.10
CA VAL A 181 30.87 -4.58 4.84
C VAL A 181 32.22 -5.20 5.08
N LYS A 182 32.39 -6.44 4.62
CA LYS A 182 33.67 -7.14 4.52
C LYS A 182 33.86 -7.57 3.06
N ALA A 183 34.96 -7.14 2.46
CA ALA A 183 35.31 -7.47 1.07
C ALA A 183 36.81 -7.71 0.99
N GLY A 184 37.24 -8.95 1.08
CA GLY A 184 38.66 -9.31 1.23
C GLY A 184 39.28 -8.66 2.48
N ILE A 185 40.32 -7.86 2.30
CA ILE A 185 41.00 -7.14 3.39
C ILE A 185 40.25 -5.86 3.83
N TYR A 186 39.23 -5.43 3.07
CA TYR A 186 38.45 -4.24 3.37
C TYR A 186 37.34 -4.54 4.37
N SER A 187 37.28 -3.79 5.46
CA SER A 187 36.21 -3.86 6.45
C SER A 187 35.73 -2.46 6.78
N SER A 188 34.43 -2.26 6.75
CA SER A 188 33.79 -0.97 7.07
C SER A 188 32.47 -1.20 7.81
N SER A 189 32.22 -0.37 8.82
CA SER A 189 30.92 -0.31 9.48
C SER A 189 30.44 1.15 9.47
N LYS A 190 29.24 1.38 8.99
CA LYS A 190 28.62 2.70 8.90
C LYS A 190 27.20 2.65 9.45
N LYS A 191 26.93 3.51 10.41
CA LYS A 191 25.58 3.74 10.94
C LYS A 191 25.02 5.05 10.38
N THR A 192 23.80 5.01 9.89
CA THR A 192 23.02 6.20 9.54
C THR A 192 21.76 6.25 10.38
N HIS A 193 21.36 7.43 10.78
CA HIS A 193 20.16 7.70 11.54
C HIS A 193 19.30 8.72 10.81
N SER A 194 17.98 8.50 10.82
CA SER A 194 17.00 9.39 10.21
C SER A 194 15.77 9.46 11.09
N ASN A 195 15.26 10.64 11.32
CA ASN A 195 13.98 10.81 11.98
C ASN A 195 13.09 11.79 11.20
N ALA A 196 11.79 11.54 11.23
CA ALA A 196 10.76 12.42 10.70
C ALA A 196 9.66 12.61 11.75
N LEU A 197 9.15 13.81 11.84
CA LEU A 197 8.00 14.17 12.63
C LEU A 197 6.98 14.81 11.69
N ASP A 198 5.76 14.28 11.68
CA ASP A 198 4.64 14.82 10.94
C ASP A 198 3.53 15.20 11.92
N ALA A 199 2.91 16.36 11.69
CA ALA A 199 1.67 16.77 12.34
C ALA A 199 0.66 17.10 11.24
N GLU A 200 -0.52 16.51 11.33
CA GLU A 200 -1.57 16.68 10.33
C GLU A 200 -2.88 17.06 11.01
N PHE A 201 -3.55 18.04 10.45
CA PHE A 201 -4.89 18.47 10.79
C PHE A 201 -5.78 18.37 9.56
N ASP A 202 -6.97 17.83 9.73
CA ASP A 202 -8.01 17.79 8.68
C ASP A 202 -9.37 18.07 9.30
N MET A 203 -10.16 18.92 8.67
CA MET A 203 -11.54 19.20 9.06
C MET A 203 -12.41 19.27 7.82
N ARG A 204 -13.58 18.63 7.88
CA ARG A 204 -14.57 18.57 6.82
C ARG A 204 -15.94 18.92 7.35
N ALA A 205 -16.62 19.81 6.65
CA ALA A 205 -18.02 20.11 6.85
C ALA A 205 -18.84 19.43 5.75
N HIS A 206 -19.82 18.67 6.13
CA HIS A 206 -20.77 18.00 5.24
C HIS A 206 -22.12 18.69 5.35
N TRP A 207 -22.66 19.10 4.22
CA TRP A 207 -23.93 19.81 4.16
C TRP A 207 -24.82 19.22 3.07
N LEU A 208 -26.01 18.77 3.48
CA LEU A 208 -27.06 18.22 2.62
C LEU A 208 -28.19 19.25 2.47
N PRO A 209 -28.07 20.26 1.59
CA PRO A 209 -29.07 21.33 1.45
C PRO A 209 -30.41 20.78 0.96
N ASN A 210 -30.40 19.73 0.17
CA ASN A 210 -31.56 19.06 -0.41
C ASN A 210 -31.25 17.58 -0.69
N SER A 211 -32.19 16.85 -1.29
CA SER A 211 -32.03 15.42 -1.63
C SER A 211 -31.09 15.14 -2.82
N ILE A 212 -30.67 16.16 -3.55
CA ILE A 212 -29.86 16.05 -4.76
C ILE A 212 -28.38 16.25 -4.42
N ASN A 213 -28.04 17.18 -3.53
CA ASN A 213 -26.69 17.64 -3.26
C ASN A 213 -26.17 17.16 -1.91
N ASP A 214 -24.94 16.65 -1.88
CA ASP A 214 -24.12 16.38 -0.69
C ASP A 214 -22.79 17.12 -0.86
N LEU A 215 -22.74 18.31 -0.25
CA LEU A 215 -21.60 19.23 -0.30
C LEU A 215 -20.62 18.92 0.80
N THR A 216 -19.35 18.81 0.44
CA THR A 216 -18.23 18.67 1.39
C THR A 216 -17.26 19.82 1.18
N PHE A 217 -16.97 20.54 2.25
CA PHE A 217 -15.91 21.56 2.31
C PHE A 217 -14.84 21.09 3.30
N GLY A 218 -13.60 21.34 3.01
CA GLY A 218 -12.57 20.92 3.94
C GLY A 218 -11.33 21.78 3.92
N VAL A 219 -10.63 21.73 5.04
CA VAL A 219 -9.29 22.30 5.23
C VAL A 219 -8.37 21.23 5.72
N ASN A 220 -7.16 21.21 5.18
CA ASN A 220 -6.10 20.30 5.59
C ASN A 220 -4.81 21.09 5.80
N ALA A 221 -4.03 20.70 6.82
CA ALA A 221 -2.70 21.25 7.05
C ALA A 221 -1.76 20.12 7.48
N THR A 222 -0.58 20.06 6.87
CA THR A 222 0.46 19.07 7.17
C THR A 222 1.78 19.77 7.42
N LEU A 223 2.35 19.59 8.60
CA LEU A 223 3.70 20.01 8.95
C LEU A 223 4.60 18.78 8.99
N THR A 224 5.62 18.75 8.14
CA THR A 224 6.63 17.68 8.12
C THR A 224 7.98 18.23 8.54
N SER A 225 8.70 17.48 9.37
CA SER A 225 10.08 17.79 9.71
C SER A 225 10.96 16.56 9.58
N MET A 226 12.18 16.74 9.04
CA MET A 226 13.15 15.65 8.89
C MET A 226 14.53 16.07 9.36
N SER A 227 15.24 15.13 9.98
CA SER A 227 16.66 15.27 10.32
C SER A 227 17.35 13.90 10.32
N GLY A 228 18.66 13.91 10.38
CA GLY A 228 19.45 12.68 10.41
C GLY A 228 20.82 12.87 9.76
N THR A 229 21.57 11.79 9.64
CA THR A 229 22.97 11.77 9.18
C THR A 229 23.15 12.34 7.77
N ALA A 230 22.10 12.28 6.95
CA ALA A 230 22.12 12.75 5.55
C ALA A 230 21.60 14.19 5.38
N PHE A 231 21.30 14.89 6.48
CA PHE A 231 20.86 16.28 6.49
C PHE A 231 21.85 17.14 7.26
N ALA A 232 22.26 18.28 6.71
CA ALA A 232 23.14 19.21 7.40
C ALA A 232 22.52 19.77 8.70
N LYS A 233 21.18 19.95 8.70
CA LYS A 233 20.36 20.36 9.85
C LYS A 233 18.90 19.95 9.62
N ARG A 234 18.08 20.01 10.68
CA ARG A 234 16.64 19.72 10.60
C ARG A 234 15.97 20.59 9.54
N LYS A 235 15.12 19.96 8.72
CA LYS A 235 14.35 20.57 7.65
C LYS A 235 12.86 20.48 7.93
N TYR A 236 12.11 21.46 7.41
CA TYR A 236 10.67 21.59 7.62
C TYR A 236 9.97 21.83 6.29
N ALA A 237 8.74 21.36 6.19
CA ALA A 237 7.80 21.70 5.12
C ALA A 237 6.41 21.85 5.73
N LEU A 238 5.66 22.84 5.25
CA LEU A 238 4.26 23.05 5.57
C LEU A 238 3.46 22.97 4.28
N GLU A 239 2.36 22.28 4.31
CA GLU A 239 1.37 22.24 3.25
C GLU A 239 0.00 22.53 3.84
N THR A 240 -0.76 23.45 3.24
CA THR A 240 -2.13 23.75 3.61
C THR A 240 -3.00 23.68 2.38
N ALA A 241 -4.24 23.23 2.53
CA ALA A 241 -5.17 23.14 1.43
C ALA A 241 -6.61 23.41 1.85
N LEU A 242 -7.34 23.99 0.92
CA LEU A 242 -8.80 24.10 0.94
C LEU A 242 -9.37 23.24 -0.18
N PHE A 243 -10.50 22.61 0.05
CA PHE A 243 -11.16 21.81 -0.99
C PHE A 243 -12.68 21.87 -0.85
N VAL A 244 -13.32 21.64 -1.99
CA VAL A 244 -14.78 21.53 -2.10
C VAL A 244 -15.11 20.39 -3.04
N GLN A 245 -16.19 19.69 -2.73
CA GLN A 245 -16.76 18.64 -3.56
C GLN A 245 -18.27 18.65 -3.39
N ASP A 246 -19.02 18.37 -4.47
CA ASP A 246 -20.44 18.07 -4.41
C ASP A 246 -20.71 16.67 -4.97
N VAL A 247 -21.58 15.90 -4.34
CA VAL A 247 -22.15 14.66 -4.89
C VAL A 247 -23.58 14.98 -5.32
N ILE A 248 -23.78 15.13 -6.62
CA ILE A 248 -25.05 15.51 -7.23
C ILE A 248 -25.74 14.23 -7.73
N SER A 249 -26.86 13.89 -7.11
CA SER A 249 -27.66 12.70 -7.43
C SER A 249 -28.90 13.10 -8.24
N LEU A 250 -28.97 12.67 -9.49
CA LEU A 250 -30.04 13.02 -10.44
C LEU A 250 -30.80 11.76 -10.85
N PHE A 251 -32.06 11.94 -11.29
CA PHE A 251 -32.91 10.86 -11.80
C PHE A 251 -33.03 9.69 -10.80
N ASP A 252 -33.36 9.98 -9.55
CA ASP A 252 -33.48 8.99 -8.48
C ASP A 252 -32.19 8.17 -8.28
N GLY A 253 -31.02 8.83 -8.40
CA GLY A 253 -29.72 8.21 -8.20
C GLY A 253 -29.18 7.44 -9.41
N LYS A 254 -29.91 7.43 -10.56
CA LYS A 254 -29.40 6.81 -11.79
C LYS A 254 -28.17 7.52 -12.35
N LEU A 255 -28.08 8.84 -12.17
CA LEU A 255 -26.91 9.62 -12.57
C LEU A 255 -26.32 10.33 -11.35
N THR A 256 -25.07 10.05 -11.04
CA THR A 256 -24.31 10.74 -10.01
C THR A 256 -23.14 11.49 -10.64
N LEU A 257 -23.06 12.79 -10.37
CA LEU A 257 -21.95 13.64 -10.79
C LEU A 257 -21.17 14.07 -9.54
N VAL A 258 -19.85 14.07 -9.62
CA VAL A 258 -19.00 14.46 -8.47
C VAL A 258 -17.93 15.45 -8.96
N PRO A 259 -18.29 16.74 -9.15
CA PRO A 259 -17.30 17.79 -9.32
C PRO A 259 -16.58 18.07 -8.00
N GLY A 260 -15.32 18.47 -8.08
CA GLY A 260 -14.54 18.90 -6.94
C GLY A 260 -13.28 19.64 -7.33
N ALA A 261 -12.78 20.44 -6.42
CA ALA A 261 -11.52 21.17 -6.57
C ALA A 261 -10.79 21.27 -5.24
N ARG A 262 -9.46 21.27 -5.32
CA ARG A 262 -8.57 21.51 -4.18
C ARG A 262 -7.56 22.58 -4.57
N PHE A 263 -7.34 23.53 -3.68
CA PHE A 263 -6.28 24.52 -3.78
C PHE A 263 -5.30 24.33 -2.63
N THR A 264 -4.02 24.15 -2.98
CA THR A 264 -2.95 23.86 -2.03
C THR A 264 -1.89 24.94 -2.08
N VAL A 265 -1.42 25.34 -0.92
CA VAL A 265 -0.32 26.28 -0.70
C VAL A 265 0.75 25.59 0.13
N ALA A 266 1.97 25.54 -0.39
CA ALA A 266 3.16 25.20 0.39
C ALA A 266 4.07 26.44 0.43
N PRO A 267 4.13 27.15 1.57
CA PRO A 267 4.90 28.39 1.67
C PRO A 267 6.42 28.14 1.53
N SER A 268 7.14 29.16 1.13
CA SER A 268 8.60 29.10 1.08
C SER A 268 9.17 28.96 2.48
N ILE A 269 9.80 27.82 2.74
CA ILE A 269 10.53 27.54 3.97
C ILE A 269 11.96 27.14 3.61
N GLN A 270 12.96 27.75 4.27
CA GLN A 270 14.38 27.40 4.13
C GLN A 270 14.94 27.53 2.69
N GLY A 271 14.49 28.55 1.96
CA GLY A 271 15.02 28.90 0.63
C GLY A 271 14.42 28.14 -0.54
N SER A 272 13.38 27.30 -0.33
CA SER A 272 12.55 26.81 -1.43
C SER A 272 11.52 27.88 -1.83
N GLY A 273 11.19 27.99 -3.12
CA GLY A 273 10.08 28.85 -3.56
C GLY A 273 8.74 28.42 -2.97
N ALA A 274 7.78 29.34 -2.88
CA ALA A 274 6.40 29.01 -2.54
C ALA A 274 5.73 28.25 -3.69
N ILE A 275 4.88 27.28 -3.38
CA ILE A 275 4.15 26.45 -4.34
C ILE A 275 2.66 26.68 -4.18
N TYR A 276 1.97 26.90 -5.29
CA TYR A 276 0.53 27.07 -5.39
C TYR A 276 -0.01 26.06 -6.42
N MET A 277 -0.98 25.23 -6.02
CA MET A 277 -1.53 24.19 -6.88
C MET A 277 -3.05 24.14 -6.81
N GLY A 278 -3.71 24.25 -7.97
CA GLY A 278 -5.13 23.99 -8.13
C GLY A 278 -5.32 22.63 -8.81
N THR A 279 -6.12 21.74 -8.21
CA THR A 279 -6.37 20.39 -8.74
C THR A 279 -7.87 20.12 -8.85
N PRO A 280 -8.43 20.23 -10.06
CA PRO A 280 -9.81 19.83 -10.34
C PRO A 280 -9.96 18.33 -10.40
N LYS A 281 -11.15 17.84 -10.06
CA LYS A 281 -11.60 16.47 -10.29
C LYS A 281 -13.05 16.47 -10.74
N PHE A 282 -13.40 15.46 -11.53
CA PHE A 282 -14.77 15.23 -11.97
C PHE A 282 -15.01 13.73 -12.12
N SER A 283 -16.14 13.25 -11.60
CA SER A 283 -16.52 11.85 -11.79
C SER A 283 -18.00 11.76 -12.14
N VAL A 284 -18.31 10.76 -12.93
CA VAL A 284 -19.68 10.42 -13.37
C VAL A 284 -19.91 8.95 -13.09
N LYS A 285 -21.03 8.63 -12.49
CA LYS A 285 -21.59 7.28 -12.43
C LYS A 285 -22.97 7.31 -13.04
N TYR A 286 -23.22 6.45 -14.02
CA TYR A 286 -24.53 6.30 -14.66
C TYR A 286 -25.00 4.84 -14.57
N ASN A 287 -26.16 4.66 -13.97
CA ASN A 287 -26.84 3.38 -13.84
C ASN A 287 -28.08 3.37 -14.75
N PRO A 288 -27.95 3.01 -16.04
CA PRO A 288 -29.11 2.96 -16.96
C PRO A 288 -30.17 1.99 -16.46
N VAL A 289 -29.74 0.89 -15.86
CA VAL A 289 -30.56 -0.08 -15.14
C VAL A 289 -29.85 -0.47 -13.84
N GLU A 290 -30.56 -1.06 -12.89
CA GLU A 290 -30.02 -1.43 -11.56
C GLU A 290 -28.82 -2.39 -11.62
N THR A 291 -28.75 -3.18 -12.67
CA THR A 291 -27.72 -4.20 -12.87
C THR A 291 -26.47 -3.69 -13.60
N THR A 292 -26.48 -2.44 -14.09
CA THR A 292 -25.41 -1.88 -14.92
C THR A 292 -24.90 -0.57 -14.31
N ALA A 293 -23.60 -0.44 -14.15
CA ALA A 293 -22.97 0.82 -13.76
C ALA A 293 -21.86 1.21 -14.74
N LEU A 294 -22.00 2.37 -15.33
CA LEU A 294 -20.97 3.04 -16.15
C LEU A 294 -20.28 4.09 -15.29
N ARG A 295 -18.96 4.15 -15.35
CA ARG A 295 -18.17 5.12 -14.60
C ARG A 295 -17.16 5.80 -15.50
N PHE A 296 -16.98 7.08 -15.26
CA PHE A 296 -15.92 7.89 -15.81
C PHE A 296 -15.34 8.75 -14.69
N SER A 297 -14.04 8.93 -14.66
CA SER A 297 -13.43 9.93 -13.79
C SER A 297 -12.22 10.59 -14.45
N TYR A 298 -12.07 11.85 -14.18
CA TYR A 298 -10.89 12.64 -14.42
C TYR A 298 -10.42 13.27 -13.12
N GLY A 299 -9.13 13.30 -12.91
CA GLY A 299 -8.51 14.01 -11.78
C GLY A 299 -7.13 14.52 -12.13
N MET A 300 -6.86 15.77 -11.74
CA MET A 300 -5.50 16.30 -11.71
C MET A 300 -4.90 16.00 -10.34
N GLY A 301 -3.67 15.46 -10.33
CA GLY A 301 -2.86 15.24 -9.14
C GLY A 301 -1.58 16.05 -9.18
N TYR A 302 -0.93 16.18 -8.02
CA TYR A 302 0.41 16.76 -7.90
C TYR A 302 1.17 16.05 -6.78
N LYS A 303 2.50 16.12 -6.83
CA LYS A 303 3.40 15.72 -5.75
C LYS A 303 4.39 16.85 -5.48
N ILE A 304 4.29 17.45 -4.30
CA ILE A 304 5.29 18.43 -3.84
C ILE A 304 6.61 17.70 -3.57
N PRO A 305 7.77 18.24 -4.02
CA PRO A 305 9.06 17.62 -3.74
C PRO A 305 9.28 17.47 -2.24
N SER A 306 9.59 16.26 -1.80
CA SER A 306 9.82 15.92 -0.40
C SER A 306 11.08 16.62 0.15
N LEU A 307 11.18 16.73 1.47
CA LEU A 307 12.38 17.23 2.14
C LEU A 307 13.63 16.44 1.76
N LYS A 308 13.46 15.13 1.47
CA LYS A 308 14.53 14.27 0.99
C LYS A 308 15.00 14.68 -0.40
N GLU A 309 14.08 14.87 -1.34
CA GLU A 309 14.40 15.27 -2.71
C GLU A 309 15.01 16.67 -2.77
N LYS A 310 14.67 17.57 -1.83
CA LYS A 310 15.19 18.95 -1.77
C LYS A 310 16.53 19.08 -1.06
N TYR A 311 16.80 18.31 0.00
CA TYR A 311 17.88 18.65 0.94
C TYR A 311 18.78 17.49 1.35
N TRP A 312 18.51 16.27 0.89
CA TRP A 312 19.24 15.09 1.30
C TRP A 312 20.60 15.01 0.59
N ILE A 313 21.63 14.53 1.33
CA ILE A 313 22.94 14.22 0.78
C ILE A 313 23.21 12.76 1.08
N PHE A 314 22.98 11.91 0.09
CA PHE A 314 23.20 10.49 0.23
C PHE A 314 24.54 10.09 -0.38
N ARG A 315 25.39 9.47 0.43
CA ARG A 315 26.69 8.95 0.03
C ARG A 315 26.64 7.43 -0.04
N HIS A 316 26.59 6.91 -1.25
CA HIS A 316 26.73 5.48 -1.50
C HIS A 316 28.22 5.15 -1.59
N ASN A 317 28.82 4.81 -0.44
CA ASN A 317 30.25 4.61 -0.32
C ASN A 317 30.48 3.35 0.53
N TYR A 318 30.41 2.17 -0.09
CA TYR A 318 30.50 0.90 0.63
C TYR A 318 31.92 0.30 0.58
N ALA A 319 32.56 0.30 -0.58
CA ALA A 319 33.91 -0.20 -0.77
C ALA A 319 34.51 0.35 -2.08
N PRO A 320 35.84 0.42 -2.20
CA PRO A 320 36.50 0.76 -3.45
C PRO A 320 36.05 -0.14 -4.61
N GLY A 321 35.72 0.43 -5.76
CA GLY A 321 35.33 -0.30 -6.96
C GLY A 321 33.85 -0.71 -7.06
N LEU A 322 33.00 -0.40 -6.09
CA LEU A 322 31.57 -0.78 -6.06
C LEU A 322 30.61 0.31 -6.57
N GLY A 323 31.02 1.11 -7.54
CA GLY A 323 30.12 2.10 -8.13
C GLY A 323 29.66 3.17 -7.14
N ASN A 324 30.60 3.74 -6.40
CA ASN A 324 30.32 4.78 -5.42
C ASN A 324 29.70 6.01 -6.06
N PHE A 325 28.66 6.58 -5.44
CA PHE A 325 28.04 7.82 -5.88
C PHE A 325 27.59 8.69 -4.71
N ILE A 326 27.43 9.97 -4.98
CA ILE A 326 26.80 10.93 -4.07
C ILE A 326 25.55 11.45 -4.78
N LEU A 327 24.40 11.37 -4.11
CA LEU A 327 23.16 11.94 -4.59
C LEU A 327 22.80 13.16 -3.75
N TYR A 328 22.70 14.30 -4.40
CA TYR A 328 22.33 15.58 -3.81
C TYR A 328 20.84 15.88 -4.01
N GLY A 329 20.22 16.43 -2.98
CA GLY A 329 18.91 17.07 -3.08
C GLY A 329 19.00 18.41 -3.82
N ASN A 330 17.87 18.84 -4.41
CA ASN A 330 17.77 20.06 -5.18
C ASN A 330 16.59 20.93 -4.68
N PRO A 331 16.86 22.05 -4.00
CA PRO A 331 15.80 22.96 -3.51
C PRO A 331 14.96 23.62 -4.61
N LYS A 332 15.45 23.62 -5.85
CA LYS A 332 14.80 24.27 -7.01
C LYS A 332 13.75 23.39 -7.68
N LEU A 333 13.54 22.16 -7.20
CA LEU A 333 12.56 21.24 -7.76
C LEU A 333 11.15 21.84 -7.74
N VAL A 334 10.43 21.66 -8.85
CA VAL A 334 9.02 22.01 -8.98
C VAL A 334 8.15 20.75 -8.73
N PRO A 335 6.86 20.90 -8.38
CA PRO A 335 5.98 19.76 -8.20
C PRO A 335 5.77 18.94 -9.46
N GLU A 336 5.76 17.62 -9.31
CA GLU A 336 5.24 16.72 -10.32
C GLU A 336 3.73 16.95 -10.47
N LYS A 337 3.20 16.84 -11.70
CA LYS A 337 1.78 16.97 -12.01
C LYS A 337 1.31 15.73 -12.74
N SER A 338 0.06 15.33 -12.51
CA SER A 338 -0.52 14.20 -13.22
C SER A 338 -1.95 14.47 -13.66
N HIS A 339 -2.31 13.92 -14.81
CA HIS A 339 -3.68 13.87 -15.32
C HIS A 339 -4.09 12.41 -15.42
N SER A 340 -5.15 12.04 -14.71
CA SER A 340 -5.62 10.67 -14.61
C SER A 340 -7.04 10.57 -15.18
N PHE A 341 -7.24 9.63 -16.10
CA PHE A 341 -8.53 9.31 -16.73
C PHE A 341 -8.84 7.85 -16.43
N ASN A 342 -10.07 7.57 -16.00
CA ASN A 342 -10.54 6.21 -15.79
C ASN A 342 -11.93 6.04 -16.38
N VAL A 343 -12.17 4.87 -16.97
CA VAL A 343 -13.48 4.43 -17.45
C VAL A 343 -13.77 3.05 -16.90
N GLY A 344 -15.02 2.73 -16.67
CA GLY A 344 -15.40 1.41 -16.17
C GLY A 344 -16.84 1.07 -16.49
N LEU A 345 -17.07 -0.21 -16.68
CA LEU A 345 -18.38 -0.86 -16.82
C LEU A 345 -18.45 -2.00 -15.81
N GLU A 346 -19.50 -2.01 -15.01
CA GLU A 346 -19.86 -3.15 -14.16
C GLU A 346 -21.24 -3.65 -14.55
N GLN A 347 -21.38 -4.94 -14.70
CA GLN A 347 -22.64 -5.60 -15.05
C GLN A 347 -22.90 -6.79 -14.15
N ASN A 348 -24.10 -6.84 -13.57
CA ASN A 348 -24.64 -8.00 -12.90
C ASN A 348 -25.70 -8.65 -13.80
N VAL A 349 -25.55 -9.92 -14.10
CA VAL A 349 -26.48 -10.67 -14.95
C VAL A 349 -27.27 -11.65 -14.09
N LYS A 350 -28.55 -11.33 -13.85
CA LYS A 350 -29.50 -12.19 -13.11
C LYS A 350 -29.00 -12.68 -11.75
N ASN A 351 -28.13 -11.91 -11.09
CA ASN A 351 -27.44 -12.31 -9.84
C ASN A 351 -26.63 -13.61 -9.93
N LEU A 352 -26.40 -14.11 -11.15
CA LEU A 352 -25.60 -15.32 -11.39
C LEU A 352 -24.17 -14.97 -11.78
N PHE A 353 -24.00 -13.98 -12.66
CA PHE A 353 -22.69 -13.57 -13.15
C PHE A 353 -22.48 -12.09 -12.93
N THR A 354 -21.30 -11.74 -12.48
CA THR A 354 -20.82 -10.36 -12.45
C THR A 354 -19.61 -10.24 -13.37
N PHE A 355 -19.55 -9.19 -14.15
CA PHE A 355 -18.34 -8.85 -14.86
C PHE A 355 -18.06 -7.35 -14.78
N SER A 356 -16.80 -7.01 -14.86
CA SER A 356 -16.33 -5.63 -14.92
C SER A 356 -15.25 -5.47 -16.00
N VAL A 357 -15.25 -4.34 -16.66
CA VAL A 357 -14.21 -3.89 -17.58
C VAL A 357 -13.78 -2.51 -17.16
N GLY A 358 -12.49 -2.32 -16.99
CA GLY A 358 -11.90 -1.04 -16.65
C GLY A 358 -10.81 -0.62 -17.64
N GLY A 359 -10.58 0.68 -17.74
CA GLY A 359 -9.45 1.24 -18.46
C GLY A 359 -8.96 2.51 -17.80
N TYR A 360 -7.66 2.75 -17.84
CA TYR A 360 -7.06 3.94 -17.26
C TYR A 360 -5.92 4.49 -18.13
N PHE A 361 -5.72 5.79 -18.01
CA PHE A 361 -4.60 6.50 -18.58
C PHE A 361 -4.13 7.58 -17.61
N ASN A 362 -2.83 7.57 -17.26
CA ASN A 362 -2.21 8.60 -16.43
C ASN A 362 -1.04 9.22 -17.21
N TYR A 363 -0.99 10.52 -17.23
CA TYR A 363 0.10 11.30 -17.82
C TYR A 363 0.75 12.16 -16.75
N ILE A 364 2.07 12.00 -16.56
CA ILE A 364 2.86 12.64 -15.51
C ILE A 364 3.84 13.61 -16.16
N LEU A 365 3.90 14.81 -15.61
CA LEU A 365 4.78 15.90 -16.01
C LEU A 365 5.72 16.25 -14.85
N ASP A 366 6.90 16.77 -15.19
CA ASP A 366 7.89 17.25 -14.22
C ASP A 366 8.33 16.15 -13.23
N LEU A 367 8.40 14.87 -13.66
CA LEU A 367 8.79 13.72 -12.83
C LEU A 367 10.15 13.98 -12.17
N ILE A 368 10.28 13.70 -10.88
CA ILE A 368 11.51 13.89 -10.12
C ILE A 368 12.31 12.60 -10.08
N ASP A 369 13.55 12.64 -10.57
CA ASP A 369 14.47 11.49 -10.50
C ASP A 369 15.91 11.93 -10.20
N GLY A 370 16.75 10.97 -9.80
CA GLY A 370 18.18 11.17 -9.51
C GLY A 370 19.05 11.04 -10.76
N VAL A 371 19.38 12.15 -11.39
CA VAL A 371 20.15 12.20 -12.65
C VAL A 371 21.64 12.26 -12.38
N VAL A 372 22.44 11.59 -13.22
CA VAL A 372 23.91 11.71 -13.21
C VAL A 372 24.31 13.05 -13.81
N ILE A 373 24.89 13.92 -12.98
CA ILE A 373 25.37 15.24 -13.41
C ILE A 373 26.86 15.25 -13.68
N ASP A 374 27.63 14.35 -13.05
CA ASP A 374 29.05 14.16 -13.34
C ASP A 374 29.40 12.66 -13.33
N ARG A 375 29.76 12.15 -14.51
CA ARG A 375 30.13 10.73 -14.70
C ARG A 375 31.64 10.49 -14.47
N PHE A 376 32.44 11.54 -14.53
CA PHE A 376 33.89 11.43 -14.51
C PHE A 376 34.47 11.58 -13.10
N SER A 377 33.70 12.16 -12.17
CA SER A 377 34.12 12.21 -10.77
C SER A 377 34.06 10.84 -10.11
N SER A 378 34.95 10.60 -9.15
CA SER A 378 34.92 9.39 -8.31
C SER A 378 34.89 9.82 -6.83
N PRO A 379 33.72 9.68 -6.16
CA PRO A 379 32.46 9.04 -6.56
C PRO A 379 31.67 9.81 -7.62
N GLN A 380 30.85 9.09 -8.41
CA GLN A 380 29.92 9.68 -9.37
C GLN A 380 28.96 10.65 -8.68
N ILE A 381 28.68 11.79 -9.29
CA ILE A 381 27.75 12.78 -8.73
C ILE A 381 26.40 12.70 -9.42
N ARG A 382 25.35 12.64 -8.61
CA ARG A 382 23.94 12.65 -9.02
C ARG A 382 23.20 13.77 -8.29
N GLU A 383 22.15 14.29 -8.90
CA GLU A 383 21.27 15.28 -8.32
C GLU A 383 19.81 14.95 -8.65
N TYR A 384 18.91 15.25 -7.73
CA TYR A 384 17.48 15.19 -8.05
C TYR A 384 17.11 16.33 -9.00
N GLN A 385 16.47 15.99 -10.11
CA GLN A 385 16.02 16.93 -11.13
C GLN A 385 14.59 16.59 -11.55
N ASN A 386 13.84 17.61 -11.99
CA ASN A 386 12.62 17.35 -12.73
C ASN A 386 13.05 16.86 -14.12
N VAL A 387 12.92 15.58 -14.31
CA VAL A 387 13.10 14.92 -15.59
C VAL A 387 11.76 14.83 -16.29
N ASP A 388 11.74 14.68 -17.56
CA ASP A 388 10.65 14.75 -18.48
C ASP A 388 9.25 14.24 -18.04
N LYS A 389 8.68 13.34 -18.83
CA LYS A 389 7.29 12.93 -18.81
C LYS A 389 7.22 11.42 -18.65
N ALA A 390 6.18 10.96 -17.99
CA ALA A 390 5.89 9.54 -17.91
C ALA A 390 4.41 9.31 -18.19
N MET A 391 4.06 8.12 -18.66
CA MET A 391 2.67 7.70 -18.78
C MET A 391 2.50 6.27 -18.34
N THR A 392 1.34 6.00 -17.71
CA THR A 392 0.88 4.65 -17.43
C THR A 392 -0.52 4.48 -17.99
N TYR A 393 -0.78 3.35 -18.59
CA TYR A 393 -2.07 3.04 -19.19
C TYR A 393 -2.34 1.55 -19.08
N GLY A 394 -3.60 1.20 -19.09
CA GLY A 394 -3.96 -0.19 -18.99
C GLY A 394 -5.46 -0.40 -18.99
N GLY A 395 -5.81 -1.66 -18.88
CA GLY A 395 -7.18 -2.10 -18.73
C GLY A 395 -7.25 -3.40 -17.98
N ASP A 396 -8.37 -3.62 -17.36
CA ASP A 396 -8.67 -4.84 -16.64
C ASP A 396 -10.06 -5.38 -17.02
N PHE A 397 -10.16 -6.67 -16.93
CA PHE A 397 -11.39 -7.42 -17.04
C PHE A 397 -11.50 -8.37 -15.87
N SER A 398 -12.66 -8.46 -15.26
CA SER A 398 -12.96 -9.52 -14.31
C SER A 398 -14.36 -10.08 -14.54
N ALA A 399 -14.50 -11.39 -14.35
CA ALA A 399 -15.79 -12.07 -14.37
C ALA A 399 -15.84 -13.10 -13.25
N GLY A 400 -17.03 -13.30 -12.69
CA GLY A 400 -17.20 -14.27 -11.64
C GLY A 400 -18.65 -14.68 -11.44
N THR A 401 -18.80 -15.85 -10.83
CA THR A 401 -20.08 -16.39 -10.38
C THR A 401 -19.92 -17.00 -8.99
N GLU A 402 -20.98 -16.88 -8.21
CA GLU A 402 -21.09 -17.52 -6.91
C GLU A 402 -22.41 -18.28 -6.88
N LEU A 403 -22.32 -19.59 -6.90
CA LEU A 403 -23.45 -20.52 -6.84
C LEU A 403 -23.31 -21.27 -5.52
N ASP A 404 -24.37 -21.35 -4.72
CA ASP A 404 -24.44 -22.03 -3.42
C ASP A 404 -23.09 -22.53 -2.81
N ARG A 405 -22.47 -23.51 -3.46
CA ARG A 405 -21.23 -24.18 -3.00
C ARG A 405 -20.00 -23.94 -3.87
N PHE A 406 -20.17 -23.23 -4.96
CA PHE A 406 -19.14 -23.11 -5.97
C PHE A 406 -18.91 -21.65 -6.32
N LYS A 407 -17.65 -21.20 -6.29
CA LYS A 407 -17.24 -19.85 -6.70
C LYS A 407 -16.21 -19.93 -7.79
N ILE A 408 -16.38 -19.13 -8.83
CA ILE A 408 -15.36 -18.91 -9.86
C ILE A 408 -15.15 -17.42 -10.01
N LYS A 409 -13.88 -17.01 -10.12
CA LYS A 409 -13.48 -15.65 -10.52
C LYS A 409 -12.33 -15.74 -11.49
N ILE A 410 -12.40 -14.98 -12.57
CA ILE A 410 -11.35 -14.87 -13.58
C ILE A 410 -11.05 -13.39 -13.74
N GLY A 411 -9.78 -13.04 -13.81
CA GLY A 411 -9.31 -11.68 -14.02
C GLY A 411 -8.19 -11.63 -15.05
N TYR A 412 -8.18 -10.58 -15.84
CA TYR A 412 -7.09 -10.21 -16.73
C TYR A 412 -6.76 -8.74 -16.53
N ALA A 413 -5.48 -8.42 -16.49
CA ALA A 413 -5.02 -7.05 -16.43
C ALA A 413 -3.86 -6.83 -17.42
N TYR A 414 -3.95 -5.73 -18.15
CA TYR A 414 -2.86 -5.18 -18.94
C TYR A 414 -2.37 -3.88 -18.31
N THR A 415 -1.05 -3.73 -18.16
CA THR A 415 -0.41 -2.52 -17.64
C THR A 415 0.76 -2.13 -18.53
N GLY A 416 0.65 -0.99 -19.21
CA GLY A 416 1.74 -0.34 -19.93
C GLY A 416 2.28 0.84 -19.13
N ALA A 417 3.58 1.10 -19.22
CA ALA A 417 4.15 2.34 -18.72
C ALA A 417 5.42 2.70 -19.48
N LYS A 418 5.51 3.97 -19.79
CA LYS A 418 6.61 4.55 -20.55
C LYS A 418 7.11 5.82 -19.89
N PHE A 419 8.38 6.09 -20.07
CA PHE A 419 8.97 7.39 -19.73
C PHE A 419 9.58 8.00 -20.99
N PHE A 420 9.64 9.31 -21.02
CA PHE A 420 10.28 10.03 -22.12
C PHE A 420 11.76 10.20 -21.79
N ASP A 421 12.66 9.72 -22.64
CA ASP A 421 14.11 9.86 -22.49
C ASP A 421 14.55 11.09 -23.29
N ALA A 422 14.77 12.23 -22.63
CA ALA A 422 15.10 13.49 -23.28
C ALA A 422 16.36 13.43 -24.16
N PRO A 423 17.46 12.74 -23.77
CA PRO A 423 18.64 12.58 -24.60
C PRO A 423 18.36 11.90 -25.94
N THR A 424 17.47 10.92 -25.98
CA THR A 424 17.12 10.20 -27.21
C THR A 424 15.84 10.73 -27.88
N THR A 425 15.09 11.61 -27.19
CA THR A 425 13.79 12.16 -27.61
C THR A 425 12.75 11.06 -27.92
N ARG A 426 12.80 9.94 -27.20
CA ARG A 426 11.92 8.78 -27.43
C ARG A 426 11.21 8.35 -26.15
N TRP A 427 10.05 7.71 -26.34
CA TRP A 427 9.35 7.00 -25.29
C TRP A 427 9.92 5.60 -25.12
N GLU A 428 10.43 5.30 -23.94
CA GLU A 428 10.98 4.01 -23.58
C GLU A 428 10.09 3.30 -22.57
N ASP A 429 10.03 1.96 -22.66
CA ASP A 429 9.26 1.16 -21.71
C ASP A 429 9.92 1.12 -20.35
N LEU A 430 9.14 1.25 -19.30
CA LEU A 430 9.61 1.10 -17.93
C LEU A 430 9.87 -0.37 -17.62
N ALA A 431 11.09 -0.66 -17.14
CA ALA A 431 11.52 -1.99 -16.79
C ALA A 431 10.88 -2.55 -15.49
N LEU A 432 11.07 -3.85 -15.23
CA LEU A 432 10.69 -4.59 -14.04
C LEU A 432 9.17 -4.56 -13.75
N ARG A 433 8.36 -4.69 -14.81
CA ARG A 433 6.91 -4.73 -14.65
C ARG A 433 6.27 -5.83 -15.48
N VAL A 434 5.27 -6.47 -14.89
CA VAL A 434 4.40 -7.43 -15.56
C VAL A 434 3.39 -6.67 -16.39
N ASN A 435 3.43 -6.85 -17.72
CA ASN A 435 2.50 -6.19 -18.62
C ASN A 435 1.15 -6.91 -18.68
N HIS A 436 1.15 -8.25 -18.71
CA HIS A 436 -0.06 -9.05 -18.76
C HIS A 436 -0.14 -9.96 -17.54
N ARG A 437 -1.25 -9.94 -16.85
CA ARG A 437 -1.55 -10.83 -15.72
C ARG A 437 -2.90 -11.48 -15.92
N VAL A 438 -2.95 -12.80 -15.76
CA VAL A 438 -4.20 -13.56 -15.70
C VAL A 438 -4.31 -14.15 -14.30
N THR A 439 -5.48 -14.03 -13.69
CA THR A 439 -5.80 -14.65 -12.41
C THR A 439 -7.03 -15.52 -12.54
N ALA A 440 -7.03 -16.65 -11.86
CA ALA A 440 -8.20 -17.49 -11.72
C ALA A 440 -8.31 -17.98 -10.27
N TYR A 441 -9.51 -17.98 -9.76
CA TYR A 441 -9.85 -18.50 -8.45
C TYR A 441 -11.08 -19.38 -8.59
N THR A 442 -11.06 -20.56 -7.98
CA THR A 442 -12.23 -21.42 -7.85
C THR A 442 -12.26 -22.00 -6.46
N SER A 443 -13.44 -22.06 -5.84
CA SER A 443 -13.62 -22.80 -4.60
C SER A 443 -14.88 -23.65 -4.65
N TYR A 444 -14.84 -24.74 -3.90
CA TYR A 444 -15.95 -25.67 -3.71
C TYR A 444 -16.09 -26.05 -2.25
N ARG A 445 -17.29 -25.89 -1.70
CA ARG A 445 -17.64 -26.34 -0.36
C ARG A 445 -18.19 -27.74 -0.42
N ILE A 446 -17.46 -28.72 0.13
CA ILE A 446 -17.81 -30.12 0.19
C ILE A 446 -18.89 -30.31 1.29
N PRO A 447 -20.13 -30.68 0.93
CA PRO A 447 -21.26 -30.62 1.88
C PRO A 447 -21.13 -31.59 3.06
N VAL A 448 -20.61 -32.80 2.80
CA VAL A 448 -20.54 -33.89 3.78
C VAL A 448 -19.61 -33.56 4.95
N ILE A 449 -18.52 -32.86 4.66
CA ILE A 449 -17.50 -32.54 5.66
C ILE A 449 -17.41 -31.04 5.94
N GLU A 450 -18.27 -30.23 5.31
CA GLU A 450 -18.32 -28.75 5.44
C GLU A 450 -16.95 -28.06 5.28
N THR A 451 -16.14 -28.61 4.39
CA THR A 451 -14.77 -28.16 4.13
C THR A 451 -14.75 -27.40 2.81
N GLU A 452 -14.15 -26.21 2.79
CA GLU A 452 -13.93 -25.44 1.57
C GLU A 452 -12.55 -25.78 1.02
N VAL A 453 -12.49 -26.10 -0.27
CA VAL A 453 -11.27 -26.29 -1.03
C VAL A 453 -11.23 -25.23 -2.10
N ALA A 454 -10.15 -24.46 -2.15
CA ALA A 454 -9.97 -23.39 -3.11
C ALA A 454 -8.67 -23.54 -3.87
N LEU A 455 -8.72 -23.28 -5.17
CA LEU A 455 -7.57 -23.22 -6.05
C LEU A 455 -7.42 -21.79 -6.57
N ASN A 456 -6.22 -21.25 -6.44
CA ASN A 456 -5.87 -19.96 -6.97
C ASN A 456 -4.72 -20.09 -7.97
N MET A 457 -4.81 -19.36 -9.08
CA MET A 457 -3.82 -19.37 -10.15
C MET A 457 -3.50 -17.94 -10.57
N GLN A 458 -2.22 -17.67 -10.82
CA GLN A 458 -1.76 -16.40 -11.36
C GLN A 458 -0.67 -16.65 -12.40
N TRP A 459 -0.96 -16.29 -13.65
CA TRP A 459 0.03 -16.21 -14.70
C TRP A 459 0.51 -14.78 -14.89
N ASN A 460 1.81 -14.59 -15.07
CA ASN A 460 2.44 -13.29 -15.31
C ASN A 460 3.30 -13.38 -16.56
N SER A 461 3.17 -12.39 -17.45
CA SER A 461 3.99 -12.28 -18.66
C SER A 461 5.47 -12.03 -18.33
N PRO A 462 6.35 -12.22 -19.31
CA PRO A 462 7.74 -11.75 -19.22
C PRO A 462 7.82 -10.28 -18.83
N GLN A 463 8.87 -9.93 -18.09
CA GLN A 463 9.17 -8.56 -17.67
C GLN A 463 10.46 -8.09 -18.34
N LEU A 464 10.45 -6.87 -18.88
CA LEU A 464 11.66 -6.19 -19.35
C LEU A 464 12.58 -5.90 -18.15
N LEU A 465 13.85 -6.29 -18.23
CA LEU A 465 14.81 -6.16 -17.13
C LEU A 465 15.40 -4.77 -17.00
N THR A 466 15.68 -4.12 -18.12
CA THR A 466 16.19 -2.73 -18.15
C THR A 466 15.62 -2.02 -19.37
N ALA A 467 15.33 -0.73 -19.26
CA ALA A 467 14.73 0.09 -20.31
C ALA A 467 15.53 0.12 -21.63
N LYS A 468 16.83 -0.14 -21.58
CA LYS A 468 17.73 -0.10 -22.74
C LYS A 468 18.22 -1.48 -23.22
N SER A 469 17.58 -2.55 -22.78
CA SER A 469 17.95 -3.92 -23.16
C SER A 469 16.75 -4.69 -23.70
N ALA A 470 17.02 -5.63 -24.62
CA ALA A 470 16.01 -6.59 -25.09
C ALA A 470 15.90 -7.84 -24.19
N TYR A 471 16.37 -7.76 -22.93
CA TYR A 471 16.34 -8.89 -22.01
C TYR A 471 15.05 -8.92 -21.22
N TYR A 472 14.38 -10.06 -21.23
CA TYR A 472 13.13 -10.33 -20.53
C TYR A 472 13.29 -11.48 -19.54
N THR A 473 12.51 -11.45 -18.46
CA THR A 473 12.31 -12.65 -17.64
C THR A 473 11.50 -13.68 -18.43
N PRO A 474 11.51 -14.96 -18.06
CA PRO A 474 10.47 -15.87 -18.50
C PRO A 474 9.11 -15.44 -17.93
N ASP A 475 8.03 -15.87 -18.56
CA ASP A 475 6.71 -15.90 -17.94
C ASP A 475 6.65 -16.95 -16.84
N TYR A 476 5.68 -16.82 -15.92
CA TYR A 476 5.53 -17.79 -14.85
C TYR A 476 4.09 -17.93 -14.38
N LEU A 477 3.72 -19.16 -14.02
CA LEU A 477 2.45 -19.52 -13.43
C LEU A 477 2.63 -19.88 -11.96
N MET A 478 1.88 -19.26 -11.08
CA MET A 478 1.77 -19.64 -9.66
C MET A 478 0.44 -20.31 -9.44
N VAL A 479 0.43 -21.42 -8.72
CA VAL A 479 -0.77 -22.17 -8.33
C VAL A 479 -0.73 -22.38 -6.83
N GLY A 480 -1.82 -22.05 -6.15
CA GLY A 480 -1.99 -22.28 -4.73
C GLY A 480 -3.26 -23.10 -4.46
N LEU A 481 -3.22 -23.89 -3.41
CA LEU A 481 -4.33 -24.69 -2.90
C LEU A 481 -4.58 -24.29 -1.45
N ASP A 482 -5.83 -23.92 -1.13
CA ASP A 482 -6.26 -23.61 0.22
C ASP A 482 -7.37 -24.60 0.63
N ILE A 483 -7.28 -25.12 1.84
CA ILE A 483 -8.28 -25.99 2.44
C ILE A 483 -8.64 -25.42 3.80
N SER A 484 -9.90 -25.10 4.02
CA SER A 484 -10.37 -24.55 5.30
C SER A 484 -11.63 -25.23 5.79
N LYS A 485 -11.75 -25.31 7.11
CA LYS A 485 -12.96 -25.81 7.77
C LYS A 485 -13.28 -24.98 8.99
N LYS A 486 -14.56 -24.64 9.12
CA LYS A 486 -15.11 -23.94 10.26
C LYS A 486 -15.70 -24.93 11.27
N PHE A 487 -15.52 -24.65 12.55
CA PHE A 487 -15.98 -25.43 13.70
C PHE A 487 -16.66 -24.49 14.71
N LEU A 488 -17.35 -25.06 15.69
CA LEU A 488 -17.94 -24.34 16.82
C LEU A 488 -18.85 -23.18 16.39
N ASP A 489 -19.79 -23.46 15.48
CA ASP A 489 -20.69 -22.44 14.91
C ASP A 489 -19.92 -21.24 14.31
N GLU A 490 -18.91 -21.55 13.52
CA GLU A 490 -18.01 -20.60 12.84
C GLU A 490 -17.07 -19.80 13.76
N ASN A 491 -17.01 -20.12 15.06
CA ASN A 491 -16.11 -19.45 16.01
C ASN A 491 -14.66 -19.92 15.93
N LEU A 492 -14.38 -21.05 15.26
CA LEU A 492 -13.05 -21.57 15.01
C LEU A 492 -12.92 -21.96 13.53
N GLU A 493 -11.97 -21.36 12.83
CA GLU A 493 -11.58 -21.76 11.49
C GLU A 493 -10.16 -22.34 11.51
N ILE A 494 -9.98 -23.53 10.97
CA ILE A 494 -8.66 -24.14 10.76
C ILE A 494 -8.44 -24.22 9.26
N TYR A 495 -7.27 -23.79 8.80
CA TYR A 495 -6.91 -23.84 7.39
C TYR A 495 -5.48 -24.33 7.16
N THR A 496 -5.28 -24.92 6.01
CA THR A 496 -3.97 -25.21 5.43
C THR A 496 -3.92 -24.66 4.02
N ALA A 497 -2.78 -24.10 3.66
CA ALA A 497 -2.57 -23.54 2.33
C ALA A 497 -1.21 -23.99 1.78
N LEU A 498 -1.18 -24.31 0.51
CA LEU A 498 0.03 -24.63 -0.22
C LEU A 498 0.21 -23.60 -1.33
N ASP A 499 1.10 -22.63 -1.10
CA ASP A 499 1.40 -21.59 -2.08
C ASP A 499 2.45 -22.09 -3.08
N ASN A 500 2.31 -21.65 -4.33
CA ASN A 500 3.25 -21.96 -5.42
C ASN A 500 3.56 -23.44 -5.57
N MET A 501 2.52 -24.28 -5.68
CA MET A 501 2.60 -25.74 -5.80
C MET A 501 3.53 -26.21 -6.93
N LEU A 502 3.65 -25.42 -8.00
CA LEU A 502 4.51 -25.71 -9.14
C LEU A 502 5.99 -25.42 -8.87
N ASN A 503 6.28 -24.88 -7.68
CA ASN A 503 7.64 -24.49 -7.28
C ASN A 503 8.34 -23.59 -8.30
N ASN A 504 7.59 -22.69 -8.91
CA ASN A 504 8.14 -21.76 -9.89
C ASN A 504 9.04 -20.74 -9.22
N ILE A 505 10.31 -21.07 -9.09
CA ILE A 505 11.38 -20.21 -8.64
C ILE A 505 12.09 -19.69 -9.87
N HIS A 506 11.65 -18.53 -10.37
CA HIS A 506 12.30 -17.93 -11.53
C HIS A 506 13.41 -16.99 -11.10
N PHE A 507 14.58 -17.21 -11.68
CA PHE A 507 15.73 -16.34 -11.50
C PHE A 507 15.87 -15.43 -12.71
N ILE A 508 15.92 -14.14 -12.46
CA ILE A 508 16.24 -13.17 -13.48
C ILE A 508 17.76 -13.17 -13.69
N LYS A 509 18.18 -13.45 -14.92
CA LYS A 509 19.55 -13.27 -15.34
C LYS A 509 19.73 -11.82 -15.82
N GLY A 510 20.21 -10.94 -14.93
CA GLY A 510 20.63 -9.58 -15.32
C GLY A 510 22.08 -9.62 -15.84
N THR A 511 22.33 -9.13 -17.04
CA THR A 511 23.70 -8.92 -17.52
C THR A 511 23.89 -7.46 -17.89
N ASN A 512 24.77 -6.77 -17.17
CA ASN A 512 25.36 -5.53 -17.71
C ASN A 512 26.65 -5.78 -18.50
N ASN A 513 27.22 -7.00 -18.40
CA ASN A 513 28.34 -7.51 -19.19
C ASN A 513 28.29 -9.05 -19.12
N GLU A 514 28.84 -9.74 -20.09
CA GLU A 514 28.86 -11.22 -20.16
C GLU A 514 29.51 -11.91 -18.95
N THR A 515 30.22 -11.16 -18.11
CA THR A 515 30.93 -11.64 -16.91
C THR A 515 30.21 -11.43 -15.59
N GLN A 516 29.12 -10.64 -15.52
CA GLN A 516 28.38 -10.37 -14.29
C GLN A 516 26.90 -10.77 -14.43
N LYS A 517 26.61 -12.04 -14.21
CA LYS A 517 25.25 -12.56 -14.16
C LYS A 517 24.68 -12.39 -12.74
N GLN A 518 23.69 -11.54 -12.60
CA GLN A 518 22.93 -11.43 -11.34
C GLN A 518 21.62 -12.19 -11.49
N TYR A 519 21.32 -13.06 -10.52
CA TYR A 519 20.08 -13.81 -10.46
C TYR A 519 19.20 -13.24 -9.34
N TYR A 520 17.95 -12.95 -9.64
CA TYR A 520 16.95 -12.52 -8.68
C TYR A 520 15.83 -13.54 -8.62
N GLY A 521 15.50 -14.04 -7.44
CA GLY A 521 14.33 -14.88 -7.26
C GLY A 521 13.05 -14.05 -7.34
N LEU A 522 12.09 -14.45 -8.17
CA LEU A 522 10.80 -13.79 -8.32
C LEU A 522 9.78 -14.24 -7.26
N THR A 523 9.95 -15.43 -6.72
CA THR A 523 9.01 -16.04 -5.77
C THR A 523 9.73 -16.74 -4.63
N ASP A 524 9.01 -17.01 -3.53
CA ASP A 524 9.53 -17.72 -2.37
C ASP A 524 9.63 -19.24 -2.54
N GLY A 525 9.23 -19.80 -3.68
CA GLY A 525 9.07 -21.23 -3.88
C GLY A 525 7.81 -21.75 -3.17
N VAL A 526 7.75 -23.06 -2.93
CA VAL A 526 6.62 -23.67 -2.21
C VAL A 526 6.61 -23.22 -0.76
N VAL A 527 5.44 -22.78 -0.27
CA VAL A 527 5.20 -22.47 1.14
C VAL A 527 3.97 -23.23 1.61
N LEU A 528 4.12 -24.06 2.63
CA LEU A 528 3.01 -24.68 3.35
C LEU A 528 2.66 -23.79 4.55
N ARG A 529 1.41 -23.36 4.64
CA ARG A 529 0.87 -22.59 5.76
C ARG A 529 -0.16 -23.41 6.50
N LEU A 530 -0.12 -23.36 7.83
CA LEU A 530 -1.13 -23.89 8.72
C LEU A 530 -1.54 -22.78 9.67
N GLY A 531 -2.83 -22.51 9.80
CA GLY A 531 -3.31 -21.46 10.65
C GLY A 531 -4.66 -21.77 11.27
N GLY A 532 -4.99 -20.97 12.29
CA GLY A 532 -6.28 -20.97 12.97
C GLY A 532 -6.75 -19.53 13.22
N LYS A 533 -8.07 -19.34 13.23
CA LYS A 533 -8.68 -18.03 13.43
C LYS A 533 -9.88 -18.13 14.36
#